data_bb200a0507c8d742e57e33a1917ba04d
#
_entry.id   bb200a0507c8d742e57e33a1917ba04d
#
_cell.length_a   1.000
_cell.length_b   1.000
_cell.length_c   1.000
_cell.angle_alpha   90.00
_cell.angle_beta   90.00
_cell.angle_gamma   90.00
#
_symmetry.space_group_name_H-M   'P 1'
#
loop_
_entity.id
_entity.type
_entity.pdbx_description
1 polymer ?
#
loop_
_entity_poly.entity_id
_entity_poly.type
_entity_poly.pdbx_seq_one_letter_code
_entity_poly.pdbx_strand_id
1 'polypeptide(L)'
;MRALGPGRKDSRHLTQEEAVRAFDAILSGDSSPILIASFLTSMSWKGVTATELTGFAQAARNRATIPCAGVAGLVCVSPPQDGHDQIPPLDLVACLIAAAAGARVLLITDKGVPPRRGLTAANALDSLGLSMTWDPVEAEDWVAKGRFAALSASGILPPLAGLREIRGEMGLRTPLSTVEKLLAPASAAVVLAAQGGPVLGAAAEVVQGLGHPRGIVIQGMDGGVVPSVRRRSRGLEINAGHLVPVIVEPEDFGMECAAEPELPMFGPPEEGRGTGDNPALVDACGDMTRAILDGEPGHARNAALLSASLILKASGRSLTLAEGVDAAAQAVDDGQVKALVEHLRQFGA
;
A
#
# COMPACT_ATOMS: atom_id res chain seq x y z
N MET A 1 19.17 -21.70 -2.25
CA MET A 1 20.53 -21.16 -2.52
C MET A 1 21.20 -21.76 -3.75
N ARG A 2 21.34 -23.11 -3.92
CA ARG A 2 22.07 -23.68 -5.08
C ARG A 2 21.50 -23.25 -6.44
N ALA A 3 20.18 -23.16 -6.59
CA ALA A 3 19.51 -22.71 -7.81
C ALA A 3 19.65 -21.22 -8.12
N LEU A 4 20.05 -20.41 -7.13
CA LEU A 4 20.06 -18.94 -7.21
C LEU A 4 21.47 -18.35 -7.30
N GLY A 5 22.52 -19.20 -7.23
CA GLY A 5 23.90 -18.72 -7.15
C GLY A 5 24.29 -17.87 -8.37
N PRO A 6 24.61 -16.57 -8.19
CA PRO A 6 25.03 -15.73 -9.30
C PRO A 6 26.28 -16.27 -9.98
N GLY A 7 26.30 -16.23 -11.32
CA GLY A 7 27.43 -16.73 -12.13
C GLY A 7 27.53 -18.24 -12.27
N ARG A 8 26.61 -19.02 -11.72
CA ARG A 8 26.57 -20.47 -11.94
C ARG A 8 25.84 -20.79 -13.26
N LYS A 9 26.34 -21.79 -14.00
CA LYS A 9 25.73 -22.22 -15.27
C LYS A 9 24.31 -22.77 -15.12
N ASP A 10 23.96 -23.24 -13.92
CA ASP A 10 22.67 -23.83 -13.51
C ASP A 10 21.78 -22.86 -12.72
N SER A 11 22.13 -21.57 -12.68
CA SER A 11 21.28 -20.55 -12.06
C SER A 11 19.98 -20.41 -12.87
N ARG A 12 18.85 -20.49 -12.18
CA ARG A 12 17.52 -20.41 -12.79
C ARG A 12 16.53 -19.72 -11.85
N HIS A 13 15.37 -19.36 -12.39
CA HIS A 13 14.21 -18.96 -11.59
C HIS A 13 13.64 -20.17 -10.83
N LEU A 14 13.03 -19.88 -9.68
CA LEU A 14 12.29 -20.89 -8.92
C LEU A 14 10.94 -21.16 -9.61
N THR A 15 10.48 -22.38 -9.51
CA THR A 15 9.06 -22.68 -9.76
C THR A 15 8.22 -22.08 -8.63
N GLN A 16 6.91 -21.94 -8.85
CA GLN A 16 6.02 -21.41 -7.81
C GLN A 16 6.06 -22.26 -6.53
N GLU A 17 6.08 -23.59 -6.67
CA GLU A 17 6.17 -24.51 -5.54
C GLU A 17 7.51 -24.39 -4.78
N GLU A 18 8.62 -24.21 -5.51
CA GLU A 18 9.92 -23.98 -4.90
C GLU A 18 9.95 -22.63 -4.15
N ALA A 19 9.33 -21.60 -4.74
CA ALA A 19 9.17 -20.29 -4.12
C ALA A 19 8.33 -20.35 -2.84
N VAL A 20 7.20 -21.06 -2.88
CA VAL A 20 6.36 -21.31 -1.68
C VAL A 20 7.20 -21.98 -0.58
N ARG A 21 7.88 -23.09 -0.87
CA ARG A 21 8.69 -23.83 0.12
C ARG A 21 9.85 -22.98 0.68
N ALA A 22 10.52 -22.21 -0.19
CA ALA A 22 11.63 -21.38 0.23
C ALA A 22 11.19 -20.25 1.17
N PHE A 23 10.06 -19.60 0.84
CA PHE A 23 9.55 -18.50 1.66
C PHE A 23 8.89 -18.99 2.94
N ASP A 24 8.24 -20.15 2.90
CA ASP A 24 7.68 -20.82 4.08
C ASP A 24 8.77 -21.17 5.11
N ALA A 25 9.93 -21.66 4.66
CA ALA A 25 11.08 -21.92 5.53
C ALA A 25 11.70 -20.65 6.15
N ILE A 26 11.54 -19.51 5.50
CA ILE A 26 11.92 -18.20 6.07
C ILE A 26 10.92 -17.79 7.16
N LEU A 27 9.63 -17.92 6.88
CA LEU A 27 8.55 -17.50 7.79
C LEU A 27 8.40 -18.42 9.01
N SER A 28 8.83 -19.70 8.91
CA SER A 28 8.80 -20.63 10.04
C SER A 28 9.88 -20.36 11.11
N GLY A 29 10.89 -19.53 10.77
CA GLY A 29 12.03 -19.29 11.64
C GLY A 29 13.12 -20.37 11.58
N ASP A 30 12.99 -21.36 10.68
CA ASP A 30 13.96 -22.46 10.53
C ASP A 30 15.24 -22.03 9.83
N SER A 31 15.28 -20.82 9.29
CA SER A 31 16.40 -20.27 8.54
C SER A 31 17.20 -19.26 9.39
N SER A 32 18.52 -19.35 9.37
CA SER A 32 19.36 -18.34 10.04
C SER A 32 19.24 -16.96 9.36
N PRO A 33 19.44 -15.85 10.10
CA PRO A 33 19.44 -14.51 9.52
C PRO A 33 20.38 -14.35 8.33
N ILE A 34 21.56 -14.98 8.38
CA ILE A 34 22.55 -14.97 7.28
C ILE A 34 21.97 -15.64 6.03
N LEU A 35 21.30 -16.76 6.18
CA LEU A 35 20.69 -17.49 5.05
C LEU A 35 19.52 -16.68 4.46
N ILE A 36 18.71 -16.06 5.31
CA ILE A 36 17.59 -15.19 4.90
C ILE A 36 18.12 -14.00 4.11
N ALA A 37 19.11 -13.27 4.66
CA ALA A 37 19.72 -12.12 3.99
C ALA A 37 20.35 -12.51 2.64
N SER A 38 21.09 -13.62 2.61
CA SER A 38 21.71 -14.13 1.39
C SER A 38 20.67 -14.51 0.33
N PHE A 39 19.55 -15.13 0.74
CA PHE A 39 18.46 -15.50 -0.16
C PHE A 39 17.79 -14.25 -0.73
N LEU A 40 17.39 -13.31 0.12
CA LEU A 40 16.69 -12.09 -0.28
C LEU A 40 17.56 -11.22 -1.20
N THR A 41 18.85 -11.10 -0.90
CA THR A 41 19.82 -10.38 -1.76
C THR A 41 19.97 -11.05 -3.11
N SER A 42 20.10 -12.38 -3.13
CA SER A 42 20.23 -13.14 -4.39
C SER A 42 18.98 -13.00 -5.26
N MET A 43 17.79 -13.01 -4.65
CA MET A 43 16.54 -12.79 -5.36
C MET A 43 16.44 -11.38 -5.92
N SER A 44 16.83 -10.37 -5.15
CA SER A 44 16.83 -8.96 -5.61
C SER A 44 17.81 -8.76 -6.76
N TRP A 45 18.99 -9.33 -6.68
CA TRP A 45 20.02 -9.23 -7.71
C TRP A 45 19.63 -9.93 -9.01
N LYS A 46 19.09 -11.14 -8.92
CA LYS A 46 18.64 -11.93 -10.07
C LYS A 46 17.45 -11.30 -10.79
N GLY A 47 16.67 -10.50 -10.07
CA GLY A 47 15.31 -10.10 -10.46
C GLY A 47 14.32 -11.21 -10.13
N VAL A 48 13.19 -10.81 -9.56
CA VAL A 48 12.11 -11.73 -9.15
C VAL A 48 11.05 -11.76 -10.23
N THR A 49 10.62 -12.97 -10.63
CA THR A 49 9.52 -13.15 -11.57
C THR A 49 8.16 -13.06 -10.88
N ALA A 50 7.10 -12.84 -11.65
CA ALA A 50 5.72 -12.88 -11.16
C ALA A 50 5.40 -14.25 -10.51
N THR A 51 5.85 -15.35 -11.11
CA THR A 51 5.70 -16.71 -10.57
C THR A 51 6.34 -16.87 -9.20
N GLU A 52 7.57 -16.37 -9.02
CA GLU A 52 8.28 -16.42 -7.74
C GLU A 52 7.58 -15.54 -6.68
N LEU A 53 7.18 -14.32 -7.03
CA LEU A 53 6.44 -13.43 -6.13
C LEU A 53 5.08 -13.99 -5.74
N THR A 54 4.36 -14.62 -6.67
CA THR A 54 3.10 -15.30 -6.37
C THR A 54 3.33 -16.42 -5.35
N GLY A 55 4.39 -17.22 -5.52
CA GLY A 55 4.75 -18.27 -4.57
C GLY A 55 5.10 -17.71 -3.18
N PHE A 56 5.88 -16.63 -3.10
CA PHE A 56 6.22 -15.98 -1.83
C PHE A 56 4.97 -15.42 -1.14
N ALA A 57 4.11 -14.71 -1.88
CA ALA A 57 2.87 -14.18 -1.34
C ALA A 57 1.91 -15.29 -0.87
N GLN A 58 1.86 -16.41 -1.59
CA GLN A 58 1.06 -17.57 -1.20
C GLN A 58 1.56 -18.19 0.10
N ALA A 59 2.87 -18.38 0.25
CA ALA A 59 3.46 -18.86 1.51
C ALA A 59 3.15 -17.91 2.68
N ALA A 60 3.25 -16.60 2.45
CA ALA A 60 2.90 -15.58 3.44
C ALA A 60 1.42 -15.67 3.84
N ARG A 61 0.51 -15.72 2.87
CA ARG A 61 -0.95 -15.80 3.10
C ARG A 61 -1.36 -17.10 3.80
N ASN A 62 -0.68 -18.21 3.55
CA ASN A 62 -0.94 -19.49 4.23
C ASN A 62 -0.63 -19.44 5.74
N ARG A 63 0.24 -18.52 6.18
CA ARG A 63 0.61 -18.32 7.60
C ARG A 63 -0.03 -17.09 8.23
N ALA A 64 -0.68 -16.26 7.42
CA ALA A 64 -1.28 -15.01 7.85
C ALA A 64 -2.67 -15.22 8.44
N THR A 65 -3.03 -14.38 9.40
CA THR A 65 -4.42 -14.18 9.83
C THR A 65 -5.01 -13.04 9.02
N ILE A 66 -5.57 -13.35 7.87
CA ILE A 66 -6.12 -12.35 6.94
C ILE A 66 -7.57 -12.05 7.30
N PRO A 67 -7.91 -10.81 7.72
CA PRO A 67 -9.27 -10.44 8.10
C PRO A 67 -10.18 -10.17 6.91
N CYS A 68 -11.43 -9.93 7.18
CA CYS A 68 -12.42 -9.39 6.23
C CYS A 68 -12.71 -10.28 5.01
N ALA A 69 -12.39 -11.58 5.05
CA ALA A 69 -12.60 -12.48 3.92
C ALA A 69 -14.08 -12.59 3.48
N GLY A 70 -15.01 -12.37 4.42
CA GLY A 70 -16.46 -12.35 4.18
C GLY A 70 -17.04 -10.97 3.86
N VAL A 71 -16.24 -9.92 3.85
CA VAL A 71 -16.73 -8.56 3.63
C VAL A 71 -16.94 -8.28 2.14
N ALA A 72 -18.19 -8.21 1.72
CA ALA A 72 -18.53 -7.92 0.33
C ALA A 72 -18.11 -6.49 -0.08
N GLY A 73 -17.49 -6.36 -1.25
CA GLY A 73 -17.06 -5.05 -1.78
C GLY A 73 -15.88 -4.43 -1.02
N LEU A 74 -15.12 -5.25 -0.28
CA LEU A 74 -13.88 -4.81 0.36
C LEU A 74 -12.85 -4.40 -0.70
N VAL A 75 -12.16 -3.30 -0.45
CA VAL A 75 -10.93 -2.91 -1.15
C VAL A 75 -9.79 -2.79 -0.15
N CYS A 76 -8.70 -3.52 -0.40
CA CYS A 76 -7.47 -3.40 0.38
C CYS A 76 -6.51 -2.44 -0.32
N VAL A 77 -6.05 -1.44 0.39
CA VAL A 77 -5.06 -0.48 -0.09
C VAL A 77 -3.75 -0.75 0.64
N SER A 78 -2.69 -1.01 -0.11
CA SER A 78 -1.37 -1.31 0.46
C SER A 78 -0.29 -0.43 -0.17
N PRO A 79 -0.03 0.75 0.39
CA PRO A 79 1.08 1.61 0.02
C PRO A 79 2.43 0.97 0.43
N PRO A 80 3.57 1.59 0.07
CA PRO A 80 4.87 1.14 0.55
C PRO A 80 4.93 1.13 2.08
N GLN A 81 5.23 -0.03 2.69
CA GLN A 81 5.30 -0.16 4.14
C GLN A 81 6.47 0.62 4.73
N ASP A 82 7.53 0.84 3.96
CA ASP A 82 8.68 1.65 4.36
C ASP A 82 8.49 3.16 4.10
N GLY A 83 7.29 3.57 3.65
CA GLY A 83 6.82 4.95 3.62
C GLY A 83 7.38 5.81 2.49
N HIS A 84 7.17 7.11 2.64
CA HIS A 84 7.49 8.16 1.69
C HIS A 84 8.55 9.12 2.25
N ASP A 85 9.45 9.61 1.38
CA ASP A 85 10.47 10.60 1.73
C ASP A 85 10.26 11.94 1.01
N GLN A 86 9.48 11.95 -0.08
CA GLN A 86 9.34 13.12 -0.95
C GLN A 86 7.94 13.74 -0.88
N ILE A 87 6.92 12.94 -0.59
CA ILE A 87 5.52 13.36 -0.56
C ILE A 87 4.87 13.04 0.79
N PRO A 88 3.83 13.78 1.18
CA PRO A 88 3.01 13.40 2.34
C PRO A 88 2.25 12.08 2.07
N PRO A 89 1.89 11.32 3.13
CA PRO A 89 1.17 10.05 3.00
C PRO A 89 -0.33 10.28 2.72
N LEU A 90 -0.65 10.81 1.53
CA LEU A 90 -2.01 11.11 1.08
C LEU A 90 -2.88 9.87 0.85
N ASP A 91 -2.31 8.69 0.86
CA ASP A 91 -2.99 7.40 0.83
C ASP A 91 -3.97 7.23 2.00
N LEU A 92 -3.67 7.75 3.20
CA LEU A 92 -4.62 7.76 4.32
C LEU A 92 -5.88 8.55 3.98
N VAL A 93 -5.71 9.82 3.61
CA VAL A 93 -6.86 10.68 3.35
C VAL A 93 -7.66 10.20 2.14
N ALA A 94 -7.00 9.65 1.12
CA ALA A 94 -7.67 9.01 -0.02
C ALA A 94 -8.53 7.81 0.40
N CYS A 95 -8.05 6.98 1.33
CA CYS A 95 -8.81 5.87 1.90
C CYS A 95 -10.03 6.36 2.70
N LEU A 96 -9.87 7.41 3.51
CA LEU A 96 -10.98 8.01 4.28
C LEU A 96 -12.03 8.63 3.36
N ILE A 97 -11.61 9.32 2.30
CA ILE A 97 -12.51 9.88 1.28
C ILE A 97 -13.29 8.75 0.59
N ALA A 98 -12.61 7.70 0.14
CA ALA A 98 -13.27 6.57 -0.51
C ALA A 98 -14.24 5.84 0.44
N ALA A 99 -13.90 5.72 1.72
CA ALA A 99 -14.78 5.12 2.74
C ALA A 99 -16.03 5.98 3.00
N ALA A 100 -15.87 7.31 3.06
CA ALA A 100 -16.98 8.25 3.18
C ALA A 100 -17.89 8.19 1.95
N ALA A 101 -17.32 8.07 0.74
CA ALA A 101 -18.05 7.85 -0.50
C ALA A 101 -18.63 6.41 -0.65
N GLY A 102 -18.57 5.59 0.40
CA GLY A 102 -19.27 4.31 0.53
C GLY A 102 -18.46 3.05 0.21
N ALA A 103 -17.18 3.12 -0.05
CA ALA A 103 -16.31 1.94 -0.14
C ALA A 103 -16.09 1.31 1.25
N ARG A 104 -15.79 0.00 1.30
CA ARG A 104 -15.24 -0.65 2.50
C ARG A 104 -13.74 -0.79 2.30
N VAL A 105 -12.96 -0.10 3.13
CA VAL A 105 -11.51 0.05 2.93
C VAL A 105 -10.75 -0.58 4.08
N LEU A 106 -9.84 -1.48 3.76
CA LEU A 106 -8.79 -1.96 4.66
C LEU A 106 -7.46 -1.38 4.19
N LEU A 107 -6.89 -0.46 4.97
CA LEU A 107 -5.57 0.11 4.73
C LEU A 107 -4.53 -0.73 5.48
N ILE A 108 -3.60 -1.36 4.75
CA ILE A 108 -2.51 -2.12 5.34
C ILE A 108 -1.29 -1.21 5.42
N THR A 109 -0.88 -0.85 6.62
CA THR A 109 0.19 0.13 6.86
C THR A 109 0.93 -0.16 8.16
N ASP A 110 2.17 0.35 8.30
CA ASP A 110 2.99 0.26 9.51
C ASP A 110 3.83 1.53 9.69
N LYS A 111 4.48 1.69 10.85
CA LYS A 111 5.39 2.80 11.16
C LYS A 111 6.84 2.31 11.21
N GLY A 112 7.77 3.16 10.80
CA GLY A 112 9.21 2.95 10.99
C GLY A 112 9.79 1.72 10.30
N VAL A 113 9.18 1.25 9.21
CA VAL A 113 9.64 0.05 8.51
C VAL A 113 10.92 0.36 7.73
N PRO A 114 12.02 -0.39 7.96
CA PRO A 114 13.24 -0.22 7.21
C PRO A 114 13.09 -0.72 5.74
N PRO A 115 13.98 -0.32 4.81
CA PRO A 115 15.19 0.47 5.09
C PRO A 115 14.94 1.98 5.17
N ARG A 116 13.85 2.49 4.59
CA ARG A 116 13.60 3.92 4.42
C ARG A 116 13.13 4.58 5.72
N ARG A 117 12.28 3.93 6.51
CA ARG A 117 11.61 4.51 7.69
C ARG A 117 10.90 5.83 7.36
N GLY A 118 10.31 5.89 6.16
CA GLY A 118 9.63 7.05 5.64
C GLY A 118 8.27 7.31 6.32
N LEU A 119 7.65 8.42 5.97
CA LEU A 119 6.28 8.75 6.40
C LEU A 119 5.27 7.78 5.80
N THR A 120 4.39 7.26 6.63
CA THR A 120 3.31 6.35 6.24
C THR A 120 1.95 6.88 6.67
N ALA A 121 0.89 6.29 6.15
CA ALA A 121 -0.48 6.54 6.63
C ALA A 121 -0.60 6.38 8.14
N ALA A 122 0.13 5.41 8.74
CA ALA A 122 0.12 5.17 10.16
C ALA A 122 0.70 6.33 11.00
N ASN A 123 1.61 7.14 10.44
CA ASN A 123 2.07 8.35 11.09
C ASN A 123 0.98 9.45 11.11
N ALA A 124 0.20 9.55 10.03
CA ALA A 124 -0.82 10.58 9.92
C ALA A 124 -2.11 10.25 10.71
N LEU A 125 -2.40 8.99 11.01
CA LEU A 125 -3.56 8.57 11.80
C LEU A 125 -3.62 9.26 13.17
N ASP A 126 -2.48 9.27 13.89
CA ASP A 126 -2.41 9.84 15.24
C ASP A 126 -2.82 11.32 15.25
N SER A 127 -2.45 12.07 14.20
CA SER A 127 -2.80 13.50 14.07
C SER A 127 -4.30 13.74 13.87
N LEU A 128 -5.03 12.72 13.41
CA LEU A 128 -6.48 12.74 13.27
C LEU A 128 -7.19 12.17 14.51
N GLY A 129 -6.46 11.71 15.53
CA GLY A 129 -7.01 11.00 16.68
C GLY A 129 -7.62 9.65 16.29
N LEU A 130 -7.09 9.03 15.23
CA LEU A 130 -7.43 7.69 14.76
C LEU A 130 -6.28 6.73 15.14
N SER A 131 -6.60 5.44 15.17
CA SER A 131 -5.64 4.40 15.53
C SER A 131 -5.44 3.40 14.39
N MET A 132 -4.29 2.75 14.42
CA MET A 132 -4.02 1.53 13.66
C MET A 132 -4.11 0.35 14.63
N THR A 133 -4.69 -0.76 14.20
CA THR A 133 -4.69 -1.99 14.98
C THR A 133 -3.65 -3.00 14.50
N TRP A 134 -3.27 -3.93 15.38
CA TRP A 134 -2.49 -5.14 15.09
C TRP A 134 -3.37 -6.39 15.14
N ASP A 135 -4.63 -6.25 15.56
CA ASP A 135 -5.56 -7.37 15.66
C ASP A 135 -6.45 -7.45 14.41
N PRO A 136 -6.32 -8.51 13.61
CA PRO A 136 -7.16 -8.73 12.42
C PRO A 136 -8.65 -8.79 12.74
N VAL A 137 -9.05 -9.26 13.92
CA VAL A 137 -10.47 -9.35 14.32
C VAL A 137 -11.03 -7.95 14.60
N GLU A 138 -10.26 -7.13 15.28
CA GLU A 138 -10.62 -5.73 15.53
C GLU A 138 -10.73 -4.94 14.23
N ALA A 139 -9.79 -5.15 13.29
CA ALA A 139 -9.86 -4.52 11.98
C ALA A 139 -11.14 -4.89 11.21
N GLU A 140 -11.57 -6.16 11.28
CA GLU A 140 -12.82 -6.60 10.66
C GLU A 140 -14.04 -5.92 11.29
N ASP A 141 -14.07 -5.79 12.61
CA ASP A 141 -15.12 -5.06 13.34
C ASP A 141 -15.16 -3.58 12.94
N TRP A 142 -14.00 -2.93 12.82
CA TRP A 142 -13.91 -1.52 12.39
C TRP A 142 -14.40 -1.32 10.95
N VAL A 143 -14.03 -2.20 10.02
CA VAL A 143 -14.55 -2.15 8.65
C VAL A 143 -16.07 -2.35 8.61
N ALA A 144 -16.59 -3.24 9.45
CA ALA A 144 -18.02 -3.49 9.52
C ALA A 144 -18.80 -2.28 10.04
N LYS A 145 -18.30 -1.61 11.08
CA LYS A 145 -18.93 -0.46 11.74
C LYS A 145 -18.72 0.87 11.02
N GLY A 146 -17.46 1.12 10.60
CA GLY A 146 -17.01 2.42 10.08
C GLY A 146 -16.58 2.41 8.61
N ARG A 147 -16.66 1.28 7.91
CA ARG A 147 -16.18 1.10 6.53
C ARG A 147 -14.69 1.35 6.32
N PHE A 148 -13.94 1.60 7.37
CA PHE A 148 -12.49 1.84 7.32
C PHE A 148 -11.82 1.16 8.49
N ALA A 149 -10.65 0.56 8.23
CA ALA A 149 -9.70 0.17 9.24
C ALA A 149 -8.28 0.34 8.72
N ALA A 150 -7.35 0.73 9.61
CA ALA A 150 -5.92 0.67 9.38
C ALA A 150 -5.34 -0.50 10.17
N LEU A 151 -4.66 -1.42 9.48
CA LEU A 151 -4.15 -2.66 10.07
C LEU A 151 -2.67 -2.82 9.76
N SER A 152 -1.90 -3.21 10.79
CA SER A 152 -0.49 -3.55 10.64
C SER A 152 -0.29 -4.80 9.79
N ALA A 153 0.62 -4.75 8.81
CA ALA A 153 1.03 -5.94 8.07
C ALA A 153 1.67 -6.98 9.00
N SER A 154 2.39 -6.56 10.05
CA SER A 154 2.95 -7.47 11.06
C SER A 154 1.89 -8.03 12.01
N GLY A 155 0.73 -7.39 12.17
CA GLY A 155 -0.45 -7.96 12.82
C GLY A 155 -1.07 -9.09 11.99
N ILE A 156 -1.13 -8.91 10.67
CA ILE A 156 -1.60 -9.95 9.75
C ILE A 156 -0.62 -11.14 9.70
N LEU A 157 0.67 -10.87 9.64
CA LEU A 157 1.75 -11.87 9.50
C LEU A 157 2.88 -11.58 10.51
N PRO A 158 2.79 -12.04 11.76
CA PRO A 158 3.72 -11.74 12.83
C PRO A 158 5.21 -11.98 12.51
N PRO A 159 5.62 -13.02 11.74
CA PRO A 159 7.02 -13.20 11.36
C PRO A 159 7.66 -12.02 10.63
N LEU A 160 6.87 -11.10 10.05
CA LEU A 160 7.40 -9.91 9.39
C LEU A 160 8.25 -9.03 10.32
N ALA A 161 7.93 -8.96 11.61
CA ALA A 161 8.67 -8.14 12.57
C ALA A 161 10.17 -8.50 12.57
N GLY A 162 10.51 -9.78 12.77
CA GLY A 162 11.90 -10.25 12.73
C GLY A 162 12.55 -10.14 11.34
N LEU A 163 11.79 -10.32 10.27
CA LEU A 163 12.31 -10.14 8.91
C LEU A 163 12.62 -8.67 8.59
N ARG A 164 11.90 -7.73 9.18
CA ARG A 164 12.16 -6.29 9.05
C ARG A 164 13.43 -5.87 9.76
N GLU A 165 13.80 -6.50 10.90
CA GLU A 165 15.08 -6.29 11.55
C GLU A 165 16.23 -6.67 10.61
N ILE A 166 16.17 -7.87 10.02
CA ILE A 166 17.15 -8.32 9.02
C ILE A 166 17.24 -7.34 7.84
N ARG A 167 16.08 -6.86 7.34
CA ARG A 167 16.03 -5.88 6.26
C ARG A 167 16.65 -4.53 6.65
N GLY A 168 16.51 -4.14 7.92
CA GLY A 168 17.15 -2.96 8.49
C GLY A 168 18.68 -3.05 8.44
N GLU A 169 19.24 -4.18 8.85
CA GLU A 169 20.67 -4.43 8.78
C GLU A 169 21.20 -4.51 7.34
N MET A 170 20.40 -5.05 6.42
CA MET A 170 20.76 -5.13 4.99
C MET A 170 20.75 -3.75 4.30
N GLY A 171 19.97 -2.79 4.78
CA GLY A 171 19.81 -1.48 4.16
C GLY A 171 19.16 -1.50 2.76
N LEU A 172 18.50 -2.58 2.37
CA LEU A 172 17.99 -2.80 1.02
C LEU A 172 16.49 -3.12 1.00
N ARG A 173 15.80 -2.63 -0.03
CA ARG A 173 14.49 -3.17 -0.41
C ARG A 173 14.68 -4.55 -1.04
N THR A 174 13.90 -5.51 -0.60
CA THR A 174 13.93 -6.89 -1.04
C THR A 174 12.54 -7.33 -1.51
N PRO A 175 12.35 -8.53 -2.07
CA PRO A 175 11.03 -9.07 -2.39
C PRO A 175 10.03 -9.05 -1.23
N LEU A 176 10.52 -9.03 0.01
CA LEU A 176 9.70 -8.89 1.21
C LEU A 176 8.83 -7.63 1.16
N SER A 177 9.36 -6.49 0.67
CA SER A 177 8.60 -5.25 0.51
C SER A 177 7.39 -5.38 -0.42
N THR A 178 7.43 -6.32 -1.36
CA THR A 178 6.29 -6.62 -2.24
C THR A 178 5.32 -7.56 -1.56
N VAL A 179 5.82 -8.61 -0.88
CA VAL A 179 4.97 -9.59 -0.18
C VAL A 179 4.13 -8.93 0.90
N GLU A 180 4.68 -7.99 1.67
CA GLU A 180 3.95 -7.23 2.69
C GLU A 180 2.69 -6.53 2.14
N LYS A 181 2.72 -6.10 0.88
CA LYS A 181 1.59 -5.45 0.20
C LYS A 181 0.52 -6.42 -0.30
N LEU A 182 0.78 -7.72 -0.31
CA LEU A 182 -0.08 -8.75 -0.90
C LEU A 182 -0.86 -9.56 0.15
N LEU A 183 -0.95 -9.05 1.38
CA LEU A 183 -1.63 -9.69 2.52
C LEU A 183 -3.13 -9.39 2.57
N ALA A 184 -3.78 -9.27 1.43
CA ALA A 184 -5.21 -9.04 1.31
C ALA A 184 -5.98 -10.35 1.12
N PRO A 185 -7.26 -10.47 1.57
CA PRO A 185 -8.09 -11.64 1.28
C PRO A 185 -8.34 -11.77 -0.24
N ALA A 186 -8.36 -12.98 -0.76
CA ALA A 186 -8.54 -13.23 -2.20
C ALA A 186 -9.86 -12.65 -2.76
N SER A 187 -10.89 -12.56 -1.91
CA SER A 187 -12.20 -11.99 -2.28
C SER A 187 -12.19 -10.46 -2.44
N ALA A 188 -11.19 -9.76 -1.89
CA ALA A 188 -11.12 -8.31 -1.94
C ALA A 188 -10.59 -7.79 -3.27
N ALA A 189 -11.02 -6.58 -3.64
CA ALA A 189 -10.28 -5.78 -4.59
C ALA A 189 -8.99 -5.24 -3.94
N VAL A 190 -7.99 -4.90 -4.75
CA VAL A 190 -6.73 -4.35 -4.25
C VAL A 190 -6.31 -3.09 -5.00
N VAL A 191 -5.71 -2.14 -4.28
CA VAL A 191 -5.01 -0.99 -4.88
C VAL A 191 -3.57 -1.03 -4.39
N LEU A 192 -2.63 -1.24 -5.31
CA LEU A 192 -1.22 -1.46 -5.03
C LEU A 192 -0.35 -0.54 -5.87
N ALA A 193 0.81 -0.20 -5.32
CA ALA A 193 1.83 0.53 -6.04
C ALA A 193 2.86 -0.41 -6.69
N ALA A 194 3.26 -0.10 -7.93
CA ALA A 194 4.39 -0.71 -8.60
C ALA A 194 5.19 0.34 -9.40
N GLN A 195 6.46 0.06 -9.62
CA GLN A 195 7.26 0.85 -10.55
C GLN A 195 6.79 0.62 -11.98
N GLY A 196 7.06 1.58 -12.86
CA GLY A 196 6.69 1.49 -14.27
C GLY A 196 7.43 0.41 -15.06
N GLY A 197 7.01 0.25 -16.29
CA GLY A 197 7.61 -0.73 -17.23
C GLY A 197 7.24 -2.18 -16.87
N PRO A 198 8.18 -3.13 -17.06
CA PRO A 198 7.92 -4.55 -16.85
C PRO A 198 7.45 -4.91 -15.42
N VAL A 199 7.85 -4.12 -14.42
CA VAL A 199 7.47 -4.34 -13.02
C VAL A 199 5.98 -4.15 -12.80
N LEU A 200 5.36 -3.20 -13.49
CA LEU A 200 3.91 -2.96 -13.42
C LEU A 200 3.12 -4.17 -13.93
N GLY A 201 3.53 -4.74 -15.07
CA GLY A 201 2.92 -5.96 -15.63
C GLY A 201 3.06 -7.14 -14.67
N ALA A 202 4.27 -7.40 -14.19
CA ALA A 202 4.53 -8.49 -13.25
C ALA A 202 3.71 -8.35 -11.94
N ALA A 203 3.56 -7.14 -11.43
CA ALA A 203 2.73 -6.90 -10.24
C ALA A 203 1.25 -7.21 -10.49
N ALA A 204 0.72 -6.85 -11.67
CA ALA A 204 -0.65 -7.18 -12.05
C ALA A 204 -0.86 -8.69 -12.23
N GLU A 205 0.10 -9.40 -12.83
CA GLU A 205 0.10 -10.86 -12.94
C GLU A 205 0.08 -11.55 -11.56
N VAL A 206 0.84 -11.01 -10.59
CA VAL A 206 0.82 -11.53 -9.22
C VAL A 206 -0.56 -11.36 -8.59
N VAL A 207 -1.20 -10.20 -8.73
CA VAL A 207 -2.55 -9.94 -8.21
C VAL A 207 -3.56 -10.93 -8.82
N GLN A 208 -3.49 -11.18 -10.14
CA GLN A 208 -4.32 -12.21 -10.78
C GLN A 208 -4.03 -13.61 -10.25
N GLY A 209 -2.73 -13.96 -10.12
CA GLY A 209 -2.29 -15.28 -9.64
C GLY A 209 -2.71 -15.56 -8.19
N LEU A 210 -2.95 -14.53 -7.40
CA LEU A 210 -3.48 -14.63 -6.03
C LEU A 210 -5.00 -14.70 -5.96
N GLY A 211 -5.70 -14.65 -7.10
CA GLY A 211 -7.14 -14.84 -7.20
C GLY A 211 -7.99 -13.61 -6.93
N HIS A 212 -7.42 -12.41 -6.91
CA HIS A 212 -8.20 -11.18 -6.74
C HIS A 212 -9.09 -10.94 -7.97
N PRO A 213 -10.42 -10.75 -7.79
CA PRO A 213 -11.34 -10.56 -8.90
C PRO A 213 -11.20 -9.18 -9.56
N ARG A 214 -10.73 -8.20 -8.79
CA ARG A 214 -10.54 -6.81 -9.19
C ARG A 214 -9.31 -6.22 -8.53
N GLY A 215 -8.73 -5.22 -9.16
CA GLY A 215 -7.63 -4.47 -8.57
C GLY A 215 -7.10 -3.40 -9.50
N ILE A 216 -6.32 -2.49 -8.94
CA ILE A 216 -5.57 -1.50 -9.70
C ILE A 216 -4.13 -1.52 -9.18
N VAL A 217 -3.19 -1.72 -10.10
CA VAL A 217 -1.76 -1.55 -9.85
C VAL A 217 -1.34 -0.26 -10.54
N ILE A 218 -0.83 0.71 -9.77
CA ILE A 218 -0.54 2.06 -10.26
C ILE A 218 0.91 2.46 -10.02
N GLN A 219 1.50 3.20 -10.95
CA GLN A 219 2.75 3.91 -10.75
C GLN A 219 2.42 5.31 -10.20
N GLY A 220 2.36 5.41 -8.89
CA GLY A 220 2.13 6.68 -8.21
C GLY A 220 3.44 7.39 -7.83
N MET A 221 3.28 8.55 -7.19
CA MET A 221 4.38 9.37 -6.69
C MET A 221 5.17 8.62 -5.61
N ASP A 222 6.47 8.84 -5.56
CA ASP A 222 7.41 8.24 -4.60
C ASP A 222 7.25 6.72 -4.41
N GLY A 223 6.78 6.02 -5.45
CA GLY A 223 6.51 4.58 -5.43
C GLY A 223 5.27 4.18 -4.66
N GLY A 224 4.39 5.14 -4.36
CA GLY A 224 3.10 4.96 -3.68
C GLY A 224 1.92 4.75 -4.62
N VAL A 225 0.71 4.76 -4.04
CA VAL A 225 -0.56 4.58 -4.76
C VAL A 225 -1.19 5.90 -5.20
N VAL A 226 -0.61 7.02 -4.82
CA VAL A 226 -1.15 8.36 -5.11
C VAL A 226 -0.66 8.85 -6.47
N PRO A 227 -1.56 9.10 -7.45
CA PRO A 227 -1.18 9.63 -8.75
C PRO A 227 -0.56 11.02 -8.68
N SER A 228 0.28 11.36 -9.67
CA SER A 228 0.78 12.71 -9.87
C SER A 228 -0.35 13.68 -10.24
N VAL A 229 -0.25 14.93 -9.80
CA VAL A 229 -1.13 16.04 -10.24
C VAL A 229 -0.49 16.90 -11.32
N ARG A 230 0.78 16.63 -11.69
CA ARG A 230 1.51 17.37 -12.74
C ARG A 230 1.60 16.63 -14.05
N ARG A 231 1.52 15.31 -14.01
CA ARG A 231 1.81 14.45 -15.15
C ARG A 231 1.00 13.17 -15.10
N ARG A 232 0.88 12.56 -16.25
CA ARG A 232 0.23 11.25 -16.40
C ARG A 232 0.80 10.18 -15.49
N SER A 233 -0.07 9.51 -14.75
CA SER A 233 0.24 8.27 -14.05
C SER A 233 -0.34 7.08 -14.81
N ARG A 234 0.41 5.96 -14.82
CA ARG A 234 0.05 4.74 -15.56
C ARG A 234 -0.16 3.59 -14.60
N GLY A 235 -1.15 2.76 -14.92
CA GLY A 235 -1.47 1.57 -14.14
C GLY A 235 -2.08 0.48 -15.01
N LEU A 236 -2.41 -0.62 -14.33
CA LEU A 236 -3.18 -1.73 -14.88
C LEU A 236 -4.36 -2.02 -13.96
N GLU A 237 -5.54 -2.10 -14.51
CA GLU A 237 -6.74 -2.60 -13.84
C GLU A 237 -6.84 -4.10 -14.09
N ILE A 238 -7.08 -4.84 -13.04
CA ILE A 238 -7.49 -6.24 -13.05
C ILE A 238 -9.00 -6.25 -12.94
N ASN A 239 -9.69 -6.83 -13.91
CA ASN A 239 -11.14 -6.94 -13.90
C ASN A 239 -11.56 -8.30 -14.49
N ALA A 240 -12.12 -9.16 -13.67
CA ALA A 240 -12.60 -10.49 -14.04
C ALA A 240 -11.57 -11.30 -14.88
N GLY A 241 -10.29 -11.26 -14.49
CA GLY A 241 -9.20 -11.97 -15.17
C GLY A 241 -8.59 -11.25 -16.38
N HIS A 242 -9.08 -10.06 -16.73
CA HIS A 242 -8.51 -9.23 -17.78
C HIS A 242 -7.61 -8.13 -17.21
N LEU A 243 -6.53 -7.80 -17.93
CA LEU A 243 -5.67 -6.66 -17.66
C LEU A 243 -6.00 -5.53 -18.62
N VAL A 244 -6.40 -4.38 -18.08
CA VAL A 244 -6.77 -3.20 -18.85
C VAL A 244 -5.86 -2.03 -18.43
N PRO A 245 -5.25 -1.30 -19.40
CA PRO A 245 -4.49 -0.10 -19.05
C PRO A 245 -5.36 0.93 -18.33
N VAL A 246 -4.83 1.48 -17.23
CA VAL A 246 -5.40 2.64 -16.53
C VAL A 246 -4.46 3.80 -16.71
N ILE A 247 -5.02 4.93 -17.14
CA ILE A 247 -4.30 6.19 -17.28
C ILE A 247 -5.02 7.22 -16.43
N VAL A 248 -4.26 7.88 -15.56
CA VAL A 248 -4.71 9.03 -14.78
C VAL A 248 -4.00 10.25 -15.36
N GLU A 249 -4.71 11.03 -16.13
CA GLU A 249 -4.26 12.31 -16.66
C GLU A 249 -4.95 13.41 -15.85
N PRO A 250 -4.24 14.18 -15.00
CA PRO A 250 -4.88 15.18 -14.13
C PRO A 250 -5.71 16.21 -14.87
N GLU A 251 -5.29 16.60 -16.08
CA GLU A 251 -5.99 17.54 -16.95
C GLU A 251 -7.41 17.08 -17.31
N ASP A 252 -7.59 15.76 -17.54
CA ASP A 252 -8.92 15.18 -17.88
C ASP A 252 -9.96 15.38 -16.77
N PHE A 253 -9.50 15.65 -15.55
CA PHE A 253 -10.36 15.85 -14.37
C PHE A 253 -10.34 17.29 -13.85
N GLY A 254 -9.64 18.22 -14.53
CA GLY A 254 -9.45 19.59 -14.04
C GLY A 254 -8.61 19.67 -12.77
N MET A 255 -7.75 18.68 -12.54
CA MET A 255 -6.94 18.55 -11.32
C MET A 255 -5.46 18.77 -11.54
N GLU A 256 -5.07 19.22 -12.74
CA GLU A 256 -3.68 19.54 -13.03
C GLU A 256 -3.17 20.69 -12.16
N CYS A 257 -1.96 20.53 -11.63
CA CYS A 257 -1.28 21.50 -10.80
C CYS A 257 0.15 21.75 -11.29
N ALA A 258 0.67 22.94 -11.03
CA ALA A 258 2.05 23.30 -11.38
C ALA A 258 3.11 22.57 -10.52
N ALA A 259 2.74 22.14 -9.31
CA ALA A 259 3.61 21.44 -8.37
C ALA A 259 2.96 20.16 -7.82
N GLU A 260 3.79 19.19 -7.47
CA GLU A 260 3.35 18.03 -6.66
C GLU A 260 3.14 18.46 -5.21
N PRO A 261 2.34 17.71 -4.42
CA PRO A 261 2.34 17.87 -2.98
C PRO A 261 3.70 17.44 -2.43
N GLU A 262 4.43 18.37 -1.86
CA GLU A 262 5.77 18.14 -1.32
C GLU A 262 5.76 18.27 0.19
N LEU A 263 6.67 17.54 0.83
CA LEU A 263 6.96 17.72 2.25
C LEU A 263 7.80 18.99 2.44
N PRO A 264 7.62 19.70 3.58
CA PRO A 264 8.55 20.75 3.95
C PRO A 264 9.99 20.20 3.99
N MET A 265 10.94 20.96 3.45
CA MET A 265 12.36 20.60 3.50
C MET A 265 12.86 20.70 4.93
N PHE A 266 13.18 19.57 5.53
CA PHE A 266 13.93 19.48 6.78
C PHE A 266 15.35 19.00 6.45
N GLY A 267 16.29 19.30 7.33
CA GLY A 267 17.66 18.80 7.19
C GLY A 267 17.72 17.26 7.02
N PRO A 268 18.86 16.71 6.60
CA PRO A 268 18.99 15.27 6.43
C PRO A 268 18.61 14.57 7.75
N PRO A 269 17.95 13.39 7.67
CA PRO A 269 17.63 12.62 8.86
C PRO A 269 18.92 12.20 9.59
N GLU A 270 18.86 12.10 10.91
CA GLU A 270 19.94 11.51 11.70
C GLU A 270 20.23 10.08 11.25
N GLU A 271 21.46 9.61 11.43
CA GLU A 271 21.86 8.26 11.06
C GLU A 271 20.91 7.21 11.70
N GLY A 272 20.39 6.31 10.87
CA GLY A 272 19.45 5.26 11.29
C GLY A 272 18.00 5.70 11.48
N ARG A 273 17.69 6.99 11.24
CA ARG A 273 16.31 7.53 11.25
C ARG A 273 15.82 7.85 9.84
N GLY A 274 14.50 7.85 9.66
CA GLY A 274 13.85 8.24 8.44
C GLY A 274 12.94 9.45 8.62
N THR A 275 12.28 9.87 7.56
CA THR A 275 11.31 10.99 7.60
C THR A 275 10.14 10.70 8.54
N GLY A 276 9.74 9.44 8.69
CA GLY A 276 8.70 9.01 9.61
C GLY A 276 9.06 9.13 11.10
N ASP A 277 10.35 9.27 11.41
CA ASP A 277 10.86 9.46 12.77
C ASP A 277 10.98 10.95 13.15
N ASN A 278 10.61 11.88 12.26
CA ASN A 278 10.67 13.33 12.48
C ASN A 278 9.28 13.86 12.91
N PRO A 279 9.10 14.26 14.19
CA PRO A 279 7.80 14.73 14.69
C PRO A 279 7.26 15.94 13.92
N ALA A 280 8.12 16.89 13.53
CA ALA A 280 7.69 18.09 12.81
C ALA A 280 7.15 17.76 11.42
N LEU A 281 7.71 16.73 10.73
CA LEU A 281 7.17 16.24 9.46
C LEU A 281 5.83 15.53 9.66
N VAL A 282 5.72 14.72 10.72
CA VAL A 282 4.47 14.05 11.06
C VAL A 282 3.36 15.09 11.34
N ASP A 283 3.66 16.12 12.11
CA ASP A 283 2.72 17.21 12.41
C ASP A 283 2.31 17.96 11.13
N ALA A 284 3.27 18.31 10.27
CA ALA A 284 2.99 18.99 9.00
C ALA A 284 2.09 18.13 8.06
N CYS A 285 2.30 16.80 8.03
CA CYS A 285 1.42 15.89 7.30
C CYS A 285 0.01 15.85 7.91
N GLY A 286 -0.08 15.91 9.24
CA GLY A 286 -1.35 15.97 9.95
C GLY A 286 -2.12 17.25 9.62
N ASP A 287 -1.43 18.40 9.59
CA ASP A 287 -2.03 19.68 9.21
C ASP A 287 -2.54 19.65 7.77
N MET A 288 -1.73 19.13 6.85
CA MET A 288 -2.14 18.97 5.45
C MET A 288 -3.35 18.06 5.30
N THR A 289 -3.39 16.95 6.03
CA THR A 289 -4.54 16.04 6.03
C THR A 289 -5.79 16.75 6.55
N ARG A 290 -5.70 17.50 7.63
CA ARG A 290 -6.82 18.31 8.17
C ARG A 290 -7.31 19.34 7.16
N ALA A 291 -6.42 20.07 6.49
CA ALA A 291 -6.76 21.04 5.45
C ALA A 291 -7.57 20.39 4.31
N ILE A 292 -7.17 19.17 3.87
CA ILE A 292 -7.94 18.43 2.86
C ILE A 292 -9.33 18.05 3.38
N LEU A 293 -9.43 17.59 4.64
CA LEU A 293 -10.71 17.26 5.25
C LEU A 293 -11.61 18.49 5.42
N ASP A 294 -11.01 19.69 5.55
CA ASP A 294 -11.70 20.98 5.60
C ASP A 294 -12.15 21.48 4.22
N GLY A 295 -11.80 20.75 3.17
CA GLY A 295 -12.16 21.11 1.79
C GLY A 295 -11.22 22.14 1.16
N GLU A 296 -10.10 22.47 1.79
CA GLU A 296 -9.15 23.44 1.26
C GLU A 296 -8.65 23.02 -0.12
N PRO A 297 -8.75 23.89 -1.13
CA PRO A 297 -8.27 23.58 -2.48
C PRO A 297 -6.74 23.53 -2.54
N GLY A 298 -6.21 22.72 -3.46
CA GLY A 298 -4.78 22.66 -3.67
C GLY A 298 -4.29 21.31 -4.21
N HIS A 299 -3.01 21.24 -4.50
CA HIS A 299 -2.40 20.06 -5.11
C HIS A 299 -2.51 18.79 -4.24
N ALA A 300 -2.44 18.92 -2.93
CA ALA A 300 -2.60 17.78 -2.01
C ALA A 300 -4.03 17.23 -2.04
N ARG A 301 -5.05 18.11 -2.03
CA ARG A 301 -6.47 17.71 -2.19
C ARG A 301 -6.69 17.03 -3.54
N ASN A 302 -6.20 17.60 -4.63
CA ASN A 302 -6.35 17.03 -5.96
C ASN A 302 -5.70 15.63 -6.06
N ALA A 303 -4.50 15.46 -5.53
CA ALA A 303 -3.82 14.16 -5.49
C ALA A 303 -4.61 13.11 -4.66
N ALA A 304 -5.15 13.53 -3.52
CA ALA A 304 -5.99 12.67 -2.68
C ALA A 304 -7.29 12.25 -3.39
N LEU A 305 -7.97 13.16 -4.09
CA LEU A 305 -9.17 12.87 -4.87
C LEU A 305 -8.89 11.91 -6.02
N LEU A 306 -7.80 12.11 -6.77
CA LEU A 306 -7.37 11.18 -7.82
C LEU A 306 -7.07 9.79 -7.24
N SER A 307 -6.41 9.71 -6.08
CA SER A 307 -6.16 8.42 -5.42
C SER A 307 -7.44 7.76 -4.92
N ALA A 308 -8.37 8.53 -4.33
CA ALA A 308 -9.67 8.04 -3.90
C ALA A 308 -10.51 7.50 -5.06
N SER A 309 -10.42 8.11 -6.25
CA SER A 309 -11.12 7.63 -7.45
C SER A 309 -10.64 6.24 -7.88
N LEU A 310 -9.34 5.93 -7.74
CA LEU A 310 -8.80 4.59 -7.99
C LEU A 310 -9.40 3.56 -7.01
N ILE A 311 -9.52 3.93 -5.74
CA ILE A 311 -10.09 3.06 -4.70
C ILE A 311 -11.58 2.82 -4.97
N LEU A 312 -12.34 3.85 -5.32
CA LEU A 312 -13.75 3.76 -5.67
C LEU A 312 -13.96 2.90 -6.90
N LYS A 313 -13.13 3.06 -7.93
CA LYS A 313 -13.19 2.23 -9.14
C LYS A 313 -12.84 0.77 -8.84
N ALA A 314 -11.78 0.50 -8.10
CA ALA A 314 -11.39 -0.85 -7.70
C ALA A 314 -12.49 -1.55 -6.89
N SER A 315 -13.12 -0.84 -5.94
CA SER A 315 -14.22 -1.39 -5.13
C SER A 315 -15.53 -1.58 -5.90
N GLY A 316 -15.65 -1.02 -7.12
CA GLY A 316 -16.87 -1.03 -7.93
C GLY A 316 -17.91 0.00 -7.52
N ARG A 317 -17.53 1.00 -6.75
CA ARG A 317 -18.40 2.12 -6.38
C ARG A 317 -18.54 3.14 -7.50
N SER A 318 -17.56 3.23 -8.39
CA SER A 318 -17.64 3.96 -9.64
C SER A 318 -17.25 3.07 -10.82
N LEU A 319 -17.82 3.34 -11.98
CA LEU A 319 -17.48 2.63 -13.22
C LEU A 319 -16.28 3.29 -13.90
N THR A 320 -16.17 4.59 -13.80
CA THR A 320 -15.10 5.40 -14.38
C THR A 320 -14.29 6.13 -13.31
N LEU A 321 -13.11 6.61 -13.67
CA LEU A 321 -12.32 7.47 -12.78
C LEU A 321 -13.01 8.82 -12.59
N ALA A 322 -13.65 9.38 -13.61
CA ALA A 322 -14.37 10.65 -13.51
C ALA A 322 -15.50 10.58 -12.47
N GLU A 323 -16.37 9.57 -12.55
CA GLU A 323 -17.38 9.32 -11.51
C GLU A 323 -16.77 9.16 -10.12
N GLY A 324 -15.59 8.52 -10.04
CA GLY A 324 -14.86 8.34 -8.78
C GLY A 324 -14.32 9.68 -8.24
N VAL A 325 -13.82 10.56 -9.10
CA VAL A 325 -13.37 11.91 -8.73
C VAL A 325 -14.54 12.76 -8.23
N ASP A 326 -15.67 12.75 -8.96
CA ASP A 326 -16.86 13.50 -8.58
C ASP A 326 -17.40 13.04 -7.21
N ALA A 327 -17.51 11.73 -6.99
CA ALA A 327 -17.95 11.16 -5.72
C ALA A 327 -16.98 11.48 -4.57
N ALA A 328 -15.68 11.45 -4.84
CA ALA A 328 -14.65 11.81 -3.87
C ALA A 328 -14.71 13.29 -3.50
N ALA A 329 -14.84 14.18 -4.48
CA ALA A 329 -14.96 15.62 -4.27
C ALA A 329 -16.23 15.94 -3.46
N GLN A 330 -17.36 15.36 -3.84
CA GLN A 330 -18.62 15.53 -3.12
C GLN A 330 -18.51 15.08 -1.66
N ALA A 331 -17.88 13.93 -1.38
CA ALA A 331 -17.71 13.43 -0.01
C ALA A 331 -16.89 14.39 0.88
N VAL A 332 -15.93 15.09 0.30
CA VAL A 332 -15.15 16.13 1.01
C VAL A 332 -16.01 17.38 1.20
N ASP A 333 -16.59 17.90 0.12
CA ASP A 333 -17.29 19.20 0.11
C ASP A 333 -18.57 19.18 0.95
N ASP A 334 -19.27 18.04 1.02
CA ASP A 334 -20.45 17.82 1.88
C ASP A 334 -20.06 17.49 3.35
N GLY A 335 -18.78 17.47 3.71
CA GLY A 335 -18.30 17.18 5.06
C GLY A 335 -18.45 15.71 5.50
N GLN A 336 -18.76 14.78 4.57
CA GLN A 336 -18.97 13.37 4.88
C GLN A 336 -17.70 12.71 5.43
N VAL A 337 -16.52 13.14 4.95
CA VAL A 337 -15.23 12.61 5.42
C VAL A 337 -14.96 13.01 6.88
N LYS A 338 -15.27 14.26 7.26
CA LYS A 338 -15.20 14.72 8.65
C LYS A 338 -16.13 13.93 9.56
N ALA A 339 -17.37 13.75 9.13
CA ALA A 339 -18.36 12.97 9.88
C ALA A 339 -17.89 11.51 10.06
N LEU A 340 -17.26 10.92 9.04
CA LEU A 340 -16.67 9.59 9.14
C LEU A 340 -15.53 9.56 10.17
N VAL A 341 -14.61 10.52 10.14
CA VAL A 341 -13.48 10.59 11.09
C VAL A 341 -14.00 10.70 12.53
N GLU A 342 -15.00 11.56 12.79
CA GLU A 342 -15.63 11.66 14.10
C GLU A 342 -16.30 10.35 14.54
N HIS A 343 -16.95 9.65 13.60
CA HIS A 343 -17.55 8.35 13.88
C HIS A 343 -16.47 7.30 14.23
N LEU A 344 -15.37 7.25 13.48
CA LEU A 344 -14.26 6.32 13.72
C LEU A 344 -13.63 6.52 15.10
N ARG A 345 -13.44 7.76 15.54
CA ARG A 345 -12.92 8.09 16.88
C ARG A 345 -13.75 7.50 18.02
N GLN A 346 -15.07 7.33 17.84
CA GLN A 346 -15.98 6.85 18.88
C GLN A 346 -15.77 5.39 19.27
N PHE A 347 -15.18 4.58 18.40
CA PHE A 347 -14.88 3.17 18.69
C PHE A 347 -13.40 2.81 18.55
N GLY A 348 -12.53 3.82 18.55
CA GLY A 348 -11.09 3.63 18.67
C GLY A 348 -10.36 3.27 17.39
N ALA A 349 -11.04 3.39 16.24
CA ALA A 349 -10.45 3.13 14.93
C ALA A 349 -9.58 4.28 14.43
#